data_8157b599d4f869dd2e729de18560c892
#
_entry.id   8157b599d4f869dd2e729de18560c892
#
_cell.length_a   1.000
_cell.length_b   1.000
_cell.length_c   1.000
_cell.angle_alpha   90.00
_cell.angle_beta   90.00
_cell.angle_gamma   90.00
#
_symmetry.space_group_name_H-M   'P 1'
#
loop_
_entity.id
_entity.type
_entity.pdbx_description
1 polymer ?
#
loop_
_entity_poly.entity_id
_entity_poly.type
_entity_poly.pdbx_seq_one_letter_code
_entity_poly.pdbx_strand_id
1 'polypeptide(L)'
;MIIFTIQLGAQVVIDCTDLFISEYVEGSSQNKALEIYNPTNAIIDLSDYQLERYRDGETSSAAGGVLQLNGTIPPGDVWVVTHGDTDQTAQFGFIDITLYNMGDQNVSVYPSPLHMNGDDAIVLSKISNGQILDVIGRVGEDPGIAWTDDASAGYTDANGGAWWTANHTLIRKPTIKIGDSDGLNLFNPALEWDSLATNTWGNLGTHNSNCFTTKIQEKDNKEFTVYPNPIKKGGNLVVISKENVKKVEIYDLLGKKEKSIFPEENNSIISTSSMKNGIYFIRLYFEDGRIFDNKFIVE
;
A
#
# COMPACT_ATOMS: atom_id res chain seq x y z
N MET A 1 -2.41 8.23 -50.15
CA MET A 1 -1.90 7.22 -49.17
C MET A 1 -1.98 7.88 -47.80
N ILE A 2 -3.01 7.54 -47.05
CA ILE A 2 -3.27 8.11 -45.72
C ILE A 2 -2.60 7.18 -44.71
N ILE A 3 -1.58 7.66 -44.00
CA ILE A 3 -0.89 6.91 -42.96
C ILE A 3 -1.65 7.15 -41.66
N PHE A 4 -2.36 6.13 -41.15
CA PHE A 4 -2.90 6.11 -39.83
C PHE A 4 -1.77 5.77 -38.84
N THR A 5 -1.33 6.74 -38.06
CA THR A 5 -0.49 6.49 -36.89
C THR A 5 -1.39 6.03 -35.75
N ILE A 6 -1.32 4.74 -35.40
CA ILE A 6 -1.92 4.22 -34.16
C ILE A 6 -1.00 4.67 -33.02
N GLN A 7 -1.44 5.64 -32.21
CA GLN A 7 -0.83 5.89 -30.91
C GLN A 7 -1.25 4.74 -29.97
N LEU A 8 -0.33 3.81 -29.73
CA LEU A 8 -0.42 2.94 -28.56
C LEU A 8 -0.19 3.81 -27.31
N GLY A 9 -1.27 4.21 -26.68
CA GLY A 9 -1.21 4.70 -25.32
C GLY A 9 -0.72 3.54 -24.45
N ALA A 10 0.42 3.69 -23.77
CA ALA A 10 0.82 2.77 -22.72
C ALA A 10 -0.28 2.77 -21.67
N GLN A 11 -1.01 1.66 -21.57
CA GLN A 11 -1.98 1.44 -20.51
C GLN A 11 -1.15 1.35 -19.23
N VAL A 12 -1.31 2.32 -18.34
CA VAL A 12 -0.73 2.25 -16.99
C VAL A 12 -1.48 1.11 -16.30
N VAL A 13 -0.86 -0.04 -16.21
CA VAL A 13 -1.35 -1.15 -15.39
C VAL A 13 -1.28 -0.65 -13.95
N ILE A 14 -2.44 -0.47 -13.33
CA ILE A 14 -2.53 -0.16 -11.90
C ILE A 14 -2.34 -1.51 -11.20
N ASP A 15 -1.14 -1.76 -10.71
CA ASP A 15 -0.76 -3.01 -10.05
C ASP A 15 -1.40 -3.19 -8.66
N CYS A 16 -2.18 -2.22 -8.18
CA CYS A 16 -2.77 -2.20 -6.84
C CYS A 16 -4.28 -2.52 -6.93
N THR A 17 -4.60 -3.76 -7.22
CA THR A 17 -5.96 -4.14 -7.62
C THR A 17 -6.76 -4.89 -6.57
N ASP A 18 -6.11 -5.53 -5.59
CA ASP A 18 -6.77 -6.31 -4.53
C ASP A 18 -5.90 -6.40 -3.28
N LEU A 19 -6.43 -6.99 -2.21
CA LEU A 19 -5.76 -7.19 -0.93
C LEU A 19 -4.51 -8.07 -1.08
N PHE A 20 -3.52 -7.84 -0.21
CA PHE A 20 -2.39 -8.74 0.00
C PHE A 20 -1.94 -8.77 1.47
N ILE A 21 -1.14 -9.77 1.85
CA ILE A 21 -0.58 -9.87 3.19
C ILE A 21 0.60 -8.92 3.31
N SER A 22 0.53 -7.96 4.24
CA SER A 22 1.55 -6.93 4.44
C SER A 22 2.52 -7.25 5.57
N GLU A 23 2.11 -8.01 6.59
CA GLU A 23 2.98 -8.46 7.67
C GLU A 23 2.63 -9.88 8.11
N TYR A 24 3.67 -10.66 8.42
CA TYR A 24 3.60 -12.01 8.94
C TYR A 24 4.41 -12.07 10.23
N VAL A 25 3.77 -12.39 11.35
CA VAL A 25 4.43 -12.53 12.64
C VAL A 25 4.38 -13.98 13.08
N GLU A 26 5.54 -14.61 13.10
CA GLU A 26 5.76 -15.93 13.71
C GLU A 26 6.71 -15.77 14.89
N GLY A 27 6.14 -15.42 16.05
CA GLY A 27 6.85 -15.23 17.30
C GLY A 27 6.83 -16.49 18.18
N SER A 28 7.44 -16.39 19.36
CA SER A 28 7.45 -17.46 20.35
C SER A 28 6.05 -17.76 20.88
N SER A 29 5.79 -19.03 21.25
CA SER A 29 4.49 -19.45 21.75
C SER A 29 3.37 -19.16 20.73
N GLN A 30 2.25 -18.58 21.15
CA GLN A 30 1.15 -18.19 20.26
C GLN A 30 1.22 -16.72 19.82
N ASN A 31 2.40 -16.11 19.81
CA ASN A 31 2.60 -14.78 19.27
C ASN A 31 2.55 -14.82 17.72
N LYS A 32 1.35 -15.05 17.19
CA LYS A 32 1.10 -15.19 15.76
C LYS A 32 0.14 -14.12 15.29
N ALA A 33 0.51 -13.45 14.17
CA ALA A 33 -0.36 -12.48 13.51
C ALA A 33 -0.14 -12.47 12.00
N LEU A 34 -1.19 -12.05 11.29
CA LEU A 34 -1.16 -11.75 9.86
C LEU A 34 -1.82 -10.39 9.67
N GLU A 35 -1.18 -9.51 8.91
CA GLU A 35 -1.75 -8.23 8.52
C GLU A 35 -2.10 -8.26 7.04
N ILE A 36 -3.30 -7.79 6.70
CA ILE A 36 -3.82 -7.72 5.34
C ILE A 36 -3.99 -6.25 5.00
N TYR A 37 -3.44 -5.83 3.90
CA TYR A 37 -3.43 -4.45 3.44
C TYR A 37 -4.37 -4.22 2.25
N ASN A 38 -5.08 -3.10 2.27
CA ASN A 38 -5.88 -2.64 1.14
C ASN A 38 -5.13 -1.59 0.30
N PRO A 39 -4.50 -1.99 -0.82
CA PRO A 39 -3.78 -1.08 -1.70
C PRO A 39 -4.70 -0.31 -2.65
N THR A 40 -6.01 -0.56 -2.62
CA THR A 40 -6.97 0.03 -3.55
C THR A 40 -7.49 1.38 -3.06
N ASN A 41 -8.21 2.09 -3.91
CA ASN A 41 -8.86 3.35 -3.56
C ASN A 41 -10.33 3.19 -3.10
N ALA A 42 -10.77 1.96 -2.82
CA ALA A 42 -12.13 1.63 -2.37
C ALA A 42 -12.11 0.95 -1.00
N ILE A 43 -13.18 1.11 -0.23
CA ILE A 43 -13.40 0.29 0.98
C ILE A 43 -13.69 -1.15 0.51
N ILE A 44 -13.01 -2.12 1.11
CA ILE A 44 -13.21 -3.54 0.82
C ILE A 44 -13.93 -4.20 1.99
N ASP A 45 -15.04 -4.90 1.69
CA ASP A 45 -15.75 -5.78 2.62
C ASP A 45 -15.05 -7.14 2.63
N LEU A 46 -14.64 -7.59 3.82
CA LEU A 46 -13.87 -8.82 4.00
C LEU A 46 -14.68 -10.09 3.98
N SER A 47 -16.00 -10.03 3.92
CA SER A 47 -16.89 -11.22 3.98
C SER A 47 -16.68 -12.23 2.85
N ASP A 48 -16.07 -11.82 1.72
CA ASP A 48 -15.68 -12.70 0.60
C ASP A 48 -14.22 -13.16 0.65
N TYR A 49 -13.50 -12.87 1.74
CA TYR A 49 -12.07 -13.19 1.83
C TYR A 49 -11.81 -14.16 2.97
N GLN A 50 -10.80 -15.03 2.78
CA GLN A 50 -10.38 -16.00 3.77
C GLN A 50 -8.86 -16.17 3.78
N LEU A 51 -8.34 -16.55 4.94
CA LEU A 51 -6.99 -17.07 5.12
C LEU A 51 -7.04 -18.60 5.21
N GLU A 52 -6.06 -19.25 4.60
CA GLU A 52 -5.94 -20.72 4.59
C GLU A 52 -4.51 -21.10 4.96
N ARG A 53 -4.34 -22.11 5.82
CA ARG A 53 -3.04 -22.70 6.12
C ARG A 53 -2.92 -24.08 5.46
N TYR A 54 -1.87 -24.29 4.70
CA TYR A 54 -1.47 -25.55 4.11
C TYR A 54 -0.33 -26.11 4.96
N ARG A 55 -0.67 -27.05 5.85
CA ARG A 55 0.21 -27.55 6.89
C ARG A 55 1.24 -28.52 6.34
N ASP A 56 2.51 -28.37 6.70
CA ASP A 56 3.59 -29.34 6.48
C ASP A 56 3.63 -29.90 5.03
N GLY A 57 3.50 -29.06 4.02
CA GLY A 57 3.51 -29.46 2.60
C GLY A 57 2.20 -30.09 2.09
N GLU A 58 1.10 -29.95 2.81
CA GLU A 58 -0.20 -30.43 2.31
C GLU A 58 -0.68 -29.63 1.09
N THR A 59 -1.47 -30.29 0.23
CA THR A 59 -2.09 -29.66 -0.96
C THR A 59 -3.54 -29.25 -0.71
N SER A 60 -4.02 -29.37 0.54
CA SER A 60 -5.35 -28.98 1.01
C SER A 60 -5.23 -28.25 2.34
N SER A 61 -5.96 -27.15 2.47
CA SER A 61 -6.01 -26.36 3.71
C SER A 61 -6.84 -27.02 4.84
N ALA A 62 -7.49 -28.17 4.58
CA ALA A 62 -8.39 -28.81 5.55
C ALA A 62 -7.73 -29.15 6.89
N ALA A 63 -6.46 -29.63 6.87
CA ALA A 63 -5.71 -29.94 8.08
C ALA A 63 -5.12 -28.72 8.78
N GLY A 64 -4.81 -27.68 8.02
CA GLY A 64 -4.26 -26.41 8.52
C GLY A 64 -5.29 -25.42 9.01
N GLY A 65 -6.53 -25.57 8.57
CA GLY A 65 -7.64 -24.70 8.90
C GLY A 65 -7.84 -23.54 7.92
N VAL A 66 -9.09 -23.11 7.85
CA VAL A 66 -9.56 -21.98 7.02
C VAL A 66 -10.22 -20.98 7.95
N LEU A 67 -9.94 -19.70 7.73
CA LEU A 67 -10.51 -18.60 8.48
C LEU A 67 -11.17 -17.61 7.53
N GLN A 68 -12.49 -17.51 7.57
CA GLN A 68 -13.20 -16.39 6.92
C GLN A 68 -12.89 -15.09 7.65
N LEU A 69 -12.56 -14.06 6.89
CA LEU A 69 -12.37 -12.72 7.41
C LEU A 69 -13.72 -12.01 7.60
N ASN A 70 -13.74 -10.99 8.42
CA ASN A 70 -14.92 -10.16 8.66
C ASN A 70 -14.52 -8.69 8.77
N GLY A 71 -15.48 -7.77 8.66
CA GLY A 71 -15.22 -6.33 8.75
C GLY A 71 -14.95 -5.69 7.39
N THR A 72 -14.32 -4.53 7.42
CA THR A 72 -14.01 -3.73 6.23
C THR A 72 -12.66 -3.06 6.35
N ILE A 73 -11.92 -2.94 5.25
CA ILE A 73 -10.64 -2.21 5.21
C ILE A 73 -10.79 -0.96 4.34
N PRO A 74 -10.63 0.25 4.91
CA PRO A 74 -10.54 1.50 4.14
C PRO A 74 -9.35 1.52 3.16
N PRO A 75 -9.35 2.41 2.16
CA PRO A 75 -8.20 2.61 1.28
C PRO A 75 -6.91 2.94 2.06
N GLY A 76 -5.84 2.20 1.78
CA GLY A 76 -4.53 2.42 2.40
C GLY A 76 -4.42 1.98 3.86
N ASP A 77 -5.43 1.29 4.38
CA ASP A 77 -5.49 0.77 5.74
C ASP A 77 -5.26 -0.74 5.78
N VAL A 78 -5.21 -1.32 6.96
CA VAL A 78 -4.91 -2.72 7.20
C VAL A 78 -5.99 -3.40 8.05
N TRP A 79 -5.96 -4.76 8.08
CA TRP A 79 -6.73 -5.62 8.97
C TRP A 79 -5.79 -6.61 9.62
N VAL A 80 -5.68 -6.55 10.94
CA VAL A 80 -4.79 -7.42 11.71
C VAL A 80 -5.56 -8.62 12.26
N VAL A 81 -5.09 -9.81 11.95
CA VAL A 81 -5.60 -11.07 12.48
C VAL A 81 -4.57 -11.65 13.44
N THR A 82 -4.95 -11.92 14.68
CA THR A 82 -4.05 -12.48 15.70
C THR A 82 -4.55 -13.81 16.25
N HIS A 83 -3.65 -14.59 16.85
CA HIS A 83 -4.06 -15.69 17.69
C HIS A 83 -4.89 -15.17 18.88
N GLY A 84 -5.89 -15.95 19.32
CA GLY A 84 -6.88 -15.47 20.30
C GLY A 84 -6.73 -16.01 21.71
N ASP A 85 -5.79 -16.93 21.98
CA ASP A 85 -5.65 -17.54 23.28
C ASP A 85 -4.76 -16.72 24.21
N THR A 86 -5.37 -16.08 25.18
CA THR A 86 -4.69 -15.28 26.22
C THR A 86 -4.52 -16.02 27.54
N ASP A 87 -4.97 -17.29 27.66
CA ASP A 87 -4.82 -18.09 28.86
C ASP A 87 -3.37 -18.51 29.09
N GLN A 88 -2.72 -17.90 30.07
CA GLN A 88 -1.32 -18.19 30.42
C GLN A 88 -1.10 -19.63 30.91
N THR A 89 -2.16 -20.39 31.18
CA THR A 89 -2.11 -21.81 31.58
C THR A 89 -2.40 -22.76 30.40
N ALA A 90 -2.65 -22.25 29.21
CA ALA A 90 -2.96 -23.01 28.03
C ALA A 90 -1.81 -24.00 27.68
N GLN A 91 -2.17 -25.23 27.39
CA GLN A 91 -1.21 -26.33 27.14
C GLN A 91 -0.28 -26.04 25.94
N PHE A 92 -0.79 -25.33 24.94
CA PHE A 92 -0.06 -25.05 23.71
C PHE A 92 0.51 -23.62 23.66
N GLY A 93 0.48 -22.91 24.82
CA GLY A 93 0.96 -21.55 24.95
C GLY A 93 -0.12 -20.50 24.72
N PHE A 94 0.26 -19.24 24.88
CA PHE A 94 -0.63 -18.09 24.81
C PHE A 94 0.02 -16.94 24.04
N ILE A 95 -0.81 -16.01 23.59
CA ILE A 95 -0.36 -14.79 22.92
C ILE A 95 -0.02 -13.70 23.95
N ASP A 96 0.99 -12.87 23.64
CA ASP A 96 1.25 -11.64 24.40
C ASP A 96 0.04 -10.70 24.30
N ILE A 97 -0.38 -10.16 25.45
CA ILE A 97 -1.57 -9.30 25.52
C ILE A 97 -1.43 -8.02 24.67
N THR A 98 -0.21 -7.54 24.47
CA THR A 98 0.02 -6.35 23.63
C THR A 98 -0.23 -6.68 22.15
N LEU A 99 0.19 -7.84 21.69
CA LEU A 99 -0.09 -8.33 20.34
C LEU A 99 -1.59 -8.65 20.17
N TYR A 100 -2.21 -9.32 21.13
CA TYR A 100 -3.65 -9.59 21.12
C TYR A 100 -4.49 -8.34 20.92
N ASN A 101 -4.13 -7.24 21.62
CA ASN A 101 -4.85 -5.97 21.57
C ASN A 101 -4.64 -5.20 20.24
N MET A 102 -3.74 -5.63 19.38
CA MET A 102 -3.55 -5.08 18.03
C MET A 102 -4.45 -5.74 16.99
N GLY A 103 -5.08 -6.89 17.34
CA GLY A 103 -5.93 -7.64 16.41
C GLY A 103 -7.29 -7.00 16.22
N ASP A 104 -7.70 -6.82 14.97
CA ASP A 104 -9.08 -6.53 14.57
C ASP A 104 -9.93 -7.80 14.61
N GLN A 105 -9.31 -8.95 14.39
CA GLN A 105 -9.92 -10.27 14.48
C GLN A 105 -9.01 -11.23 15.25
N ASN A 106 -9.48 -11.75 16.39
CA ASN A 106 -8.73 -12.68 17.23
C ASN A 106 -9.30 -14.09 17.08
N VAL A 107 -8.44 -15.12 16.91
CA VAL A 107 -8.84 -16.49 16.56
C VAL A 107 -8.16 -17.50 17.47
N SER A 108 -8.95 -18.16 18.34
CA SER A 108 -8.47 -19.23 19.24
C SER A 108 -8.85 -20.65 18.80
N VAL A 109 -9.67 -20.79 17.76
CA VAL A 109 -10.12 -22.11 17.27
C VAL A 109 -8.97 -22.83 16.58
N TYR A 110 -8.76 -24.10 16.98
CA TYR A 110 -7.81 -25.01 16.33
C TYR A 110 -8.56 -26.01 15.42
N PRO A 111 -8.07 -26.30 14.20
CA PRO A 111 -6.96 -25.64 13.52
C PRO A 111 -7.36 -24.28 12.92
N SER A 112 -6.41 -23.37 12.81
CA SER A 112 -6.59 -22.09 12.10
C SER A 112 -5.28 -21.64 11.47
N PRO A 113 -5.30 -20.66 10.56
CA PRO A 113 -4.08 -20.08 9.98
C PRO A 113 -3.11 -19.49 11.01
N LEU A 114 -3.62 -19.05 12.17
CA LEU A 114 -2.82 -18.50 13.28
C LEU A 114 -2.09 -19.58 14.13
N HIS A 115 -2.10 -20.85 13.69
CA HIS A 115 -1.28 -21.92 14.28
C HIS A 115 -0.08 -22.27 13.38
N MET A 116 0.29 -21.37 12.50
CA MET A 116 1.51 -21.48 11.70
C MET A 116 2.75 -21.53 12.57
N ASN A 117 3.81 -22.22 12.11
CA ASN A 117 5.05 -22.44 12.85
C ASN A 117 6.32 -22.20 12.00
N GLY A 118 6.16 -21.64 10.81
CA GLY A 118 7.26 -21.23 9.94
C GLY A 118 7.44 -22.08 8.68
N ASP A 119 6.94 -23.31 8.67
CA ASP A 119 7.03 -24.26 7.55
C ASP A 119 5.72 -24.38 6.74
N ASP A 120 4.65 -23.78 7.21
CA ASP A 120 3.35 -23.78 6.56
C ASP A 120 3.27 -22.80 5.39
N ALA A 121 2.52 -23.11 4.35
CA ALA A 121 2.09 -22.11 3.40
C ALA A 121 0.79 -21.41 3.87
N ILE A 122 0.75 -20.08 3.77
CA ILE A 122 -0.40 -19.27 4.11
C ILE A 122 -0.93 -18.60 2.84
N VAL A 123 -2.22 -18.77 2.60
CA VAL A 123 -2.90 -18.24 1.39
C VAL A 123 -3.99 -17.28 1.81
N LEU A 124 -4.04 -16.13 1.14
CA LEU A 124 -5.18 -15.21 1.12
C LEU A 124 -5.96 -15.46 -0.17
N SER A 125 -7.25 -15.78 -0.06
CA SER A 125 -8.08 -16.11 -1.23
C SER A 125 -9.49 -15.51 -1.12
N LYS A 126 -10.21 -15.49 -2.28
CA LYS A 126 -11.64 -15.17 -2.34
C LYS A 126 -12.49 -16.42 -2.19
N ILE A 127 -13.50 -16.35 -1.33
CA ILE A 127 -14.43 -17.46 -1.09
C ILE A 127 -15.31 -17.72 -2.32
N SER A 128 -15.78 -16.64 -2.96
CA SER A 128 -16.78 -16.73 -4.06
C SER A 128 -16.30 -17.48 -5.30
N ASN A 129 -15.00 -17.47 -5.57
CA ASN A 129 -14.45 -18.06 -6.80
C ASN A 129 -13.14 -18.85 -6.59
N GLY A 130 -12.64 -18.93 -5.35
CA GLY A 130 -11.38 -19.62 -5.03
C GLY A 130 -10.11 -18.94 -5.59
N GLN A 131 -10.20 -17.66 -5.98
CA GLN A 131 -9.07 -16.92 -6.50
C GLN A 131 -8.02 -16.69 -5.41
N ILE A 132 -6.80 -17.16 -5.61
CA ILE A 132 -5.66 -16.84 -4.78
C ILE A 132 -5.25 -15.38 -5.07
N LEU A 133 -5.06 -14.61 -4.02
CA LEU A 133 -4.62 -13.22 -4.07
C LEU A 133 -3.18 -13.07 -3.62
N ASP A 134 -2.79 -13.86 -2.61
CA ASP A 134 -1.43 -13.79 -2.06
C ASP A 134 -1.05 -15.10 -1.36
N VAL A 135 0.24 -15.44 -1.40
CA VAL A 135 0.79 -16.64 -0.76
C VAL A 135 2.09 -16.30 -0.04
N ILE A 136 2.23 -16.81 1.17
CA ILE A 136 3.51 -16.94 1.89
C ILE A 136 3.86 -18.43 1.90
N GLY A 137 5.07 -18.77 1.45
CA GLY A 137 5.47 -20.15 1.28
C GLY A 137 5.05 -20.72 -0.08
N ARG A 138 5.04 -22.05 -0.20
CA ARG A 138 4.63 -22.78 -1.41
C ARG A 138 3.66 -23.91 -1.05
N VAL A 139 2.50 -23.93 -1.66
CA VAL A 139 1.50 -24.98 -1.45
C VAL A 139 2.04 -26.32 -1.94
N GLY A 140 1.94 -27.35 -1.09
CA GLY A 140 2.38 -28.70 -1.43
C GLY A 140 3.87 -28.97 -1.21
N GLU A 141 4.61 -28.04 -0.60
CA GLU A 141 6.01 -28.23 -0.25
C GLU A 141 6.22 -28.01 1.27
N ASP A 142 6.89 -28.95 1.91
CA ASP A 142 7.40 -28.84 3.28
C ASP A 142 8.85 -28.34 3.22
N PRO A 143 9.15 -27.10 3.65
CA PRO A 143 10.51 -26.57 3.62
C PRO A 143 11.43 -27.15 4.72
N GLY A 144 10.90 -27.95 5.62
CA GLY A 144 11.56 -28.42 6.84
C GLY A 144 11.18 -27.59 8.05
N ILE A 145 12.03 -26.65 8.52
CA ILE A 145 11.71 -25.80 9.67
C ILE A 145 11.18 -24.44 9.21
N ALA A 146 11.70 -23.94 8.10
CA ALA A 146 11.38 -22.60 7.61
C ALA A 146 11.71 -22.42 6.13
N TRP A 147 11.08 -21.47 5.53
CA TRP A 147 11.52 -20.91 4.25
C TRP A 147 12.77 -20.05 4.45
N THR A 148 13.72 -20.15 3.50
CA THR A 148 15.03 -19.49 3.55
C THR A 148 15.28 -18.66 2.30
N ASP A 149 16.42 -17.98 2.21
CA ASP A 149 16.90 -17.31 1.01
C ASP A 149 17.92 -18.14 0.21
N ASP A 150 18.12 -19.40 0.56
CA ASP A 150 19.06 -20.30 -0.12
C ASP A 150 18.48 -20.89 -1.41
N ALA A 151 18.83 -20.26 -2.54
CA ALA A 151 18.40 -20.71 -3.86
C ALA A 151 18.91 -22.12 -4.22
N SER A 152 20.04 -22.60 -3.63
CA SER A 152 20.57 -23.93 -3.89
C SER A 152 19.74 -25.04 -3.27
N ALA A 153 18.96 -24.71 -2.22
CA ALA A 153 17.99 -25.57 -1.58
C ALA A 153 16.55 -25.33 -2.04
N GLY A 154 16.33 -24.56 -3.10
CA GLY A 154 14.98 -24.16 -3.54
C GLY A 154 14.24 -23.31 -2.52
N TYR A 155 14.98 -22.56 -1.70
CA TYR A 155 14.51 -21.69 -0.62
C TYR A 155 13.93 -22.43 0.59
N THR A 156 14.21 -23.73 0.71
CA THR A 156 13.89 -24.58 1.87
C THR A 156 15.05 -24.63 2.87
N ASP A 157 14.83 -25.25 4.03
CA ASP A 157 15.85 -25.45 5.09
C ASP A 157 16.80 -26.63 4.81
N ALA A 158 16.72 -27.28 3.67
CA ALA A 158 17.47 -28.50 3.36
C ALA A 158 19.00 -28.39 3.50
N ASN A 159 19.56 -27.19 3.31
CA ASN A 159 21.00 -26.92 3.45
C ASN A 159 21.34 -26.08 4.69
N GLY A 160 20.38 -25.86 5.62
CA GLY A 160 20.60 -25.03 6.80
C GLY A 160 20.77 -23.55 6.48
N GLY A 161 20.04 -23.02 5.51
CA GLY A 161 19.97 -21.59 5.21
C GLY A 161 19.40 -20.79 6.37
N ALA A 162 19.54 -19.47 6.34
CA ALA A 162 18.97 -18.60 7.37
C ALA A 162 17.43 -18.65 7.30
N TRP A 163 16.78 -18.92 8.42
CA TRP A 163 15.33 -18.96 8.51
C TRP A 163 14.74 -17.57 8.34
N TRP A 164 13.67 -17.49 7.56
CA TRP A 164 12.91 -16.26 7.36
C TRP A 164 11.54 -16.33 8.03
N THR A 165 10.85 -17.44 7.91
CA THR A 165 9.46 -17.59 8.36
C THR A 165 9.32 -18.14 9.78
N ALA A 166 10.26 -18.94 10.28
CA ALA A 166 10.21 -19.46 11.64
C ALA A 166 10.92 -18.51 12.62
N ASN A 167 10.25 -18.15 13.70
CA ASN A 167 10.74 -17.24 14.75
C ASN A 167 11.17 -15.86 14.21
N HIS A 168 10.44 -15.35 13.23
CA HIS A 168 10.69 -14.04 12.63
C HIS A 168 9.40 -13.26 12.39
N THR A 169 9.55 -11.96 12.20
CA THR A 169 8.52 -11.11 11.62
C THR A 169 8.96 -10.71 10.22
N LEU A 170 8.05 -10.84 9.26
CA LEU A 170 8.27 -10.40 7.88
C LEU A 170 7.37 -9.22 7.57
N ILE A 171 7.95 -8.13 7.04
CA ILE A 171 7.23 -6.96 6.57
C ILE A 171 7.36 -6.89 5.07
N ARG A 172 6.25 -6.77 4.36
CA ARG A 172 6.23 -6.65 2.90
C ARG A 172 6.90 -5.34 2.47
N LYS A 173 7.81 -5.41 1.50
CA LYS A 173 8.51 -4.23 1.00
C LYS A 173 7.55 -3.24 0.36
N PRO A 174 7.72 -1.92 0.55
CA PRO A 174 6.84 -0.90 -0.02
C PRO A 174 6.72 -0.92 -1.55
N THR A 175 7.68 -1.53 -2.22
CA THR A 175 7.70 -1.67 -3.70
C THR A 175 6.73 -2.72 -4.21
N ILE A 176 6.28 -3.64 -3.36
CA ILE A 176 5.32 -4.68 -3.70
C ILE A 176 3.92 -4.05 -3.70
N LYS A 177 3.19 -4.24 -4.79
CA LYS A 177 1.90 -3.61 -5.05
C LYS A 177 0.76 -4.59 -5.23
N ILE A 178 1.09 -5.86 -5.35
CA ILE A 178 0.18 -6.99 -5.53
C ILE A 178 0.76 -8.20 -4.84
N GLY A 179 -0.09 -9.06 -4.29
CA GLY A 179 0.32 -10.33 -3.70
C GLY A 179 0.74 -11.35 -4.76
N ASP A 180 1.43 -12.39 -4.34
CA ASP A 180 1.76 -13.52 -5.20
C ASP A 180 0.54 -14.44 -5.34
N SER A 181 -0.05 -14.47 -6.52
CA SER A 181 -1.24 -15.29 -6.81
C SER A 181 -0.91 -16.71 -7.32
N ASP A 182 0.36 -17.07 -7.47
CA ASP A 182 0.79 -18.40 -7.86
C ASP A 182 1.34 -19.20 -6.67
N GLY A 183 0.47 -19.95 -6.01
CA GLY A 183 0.83 -20.77 -4.84
C GLY A 183 1.77 -21.93 -5.14
N LEU A 184 2.19 -22.17 -6.38
CA LEU A 184 3.06 -23.29 -6.78
C LEU A 184 4.46 -22.85 -7.22
N ASN A 185 4.71 -21.56 -7.37
CA ASN A 185 6.03 -21.05 -7.70
C ASN A 185 7.01 -21.16 -6.51
N LEU A 186 8.31 -20.96 -6.75
CA LEU A 186 9.32 -20.97 -5.69
C LEU A 186 9.19 -19.71 -4.83
N PHE A 187 9.07 -19.90 -3.52
CA PHE A 187 8.98 -18.80 -2.57
C PHE A 187 10.36 -18.36 -2.10
N ASN A 188 10.86 -17.24 -2.64
CA ASN A 188 12.05 -16.57 -2.13
C ASN A 188 11.63 -15.37 -1.26
N PRO A 189 11.63 -15.50 0.08
CA PRO A 189 11.17 -14.41 0.96
C PRO A 189 11.97 -13.13 0.80
N ALA A 190 13.28 -13.21 0.48
CA ALA A 190 14.14 -12.05 0.36
C ALA A 190 13.77 -11.09 -0.79
N LEU A 191 12.99 -11.54 -1.77
CA LEU A 191 12.53 -10.68 -2.87
C LEU A 191 11.50 -9.66 -2.42
N GLU A 192 10.55 -10.08 -1.60
CA GLU A 192 9.35 -9.29 -1.29
C GLU A 192 9.28 -8.83 0.17
N TRP A 193 10.07 -9.41 1.06
CA TRP A 193 9.98 -9.19 2.49
C TRP A 193 11.26 -8.63 3.08
N ASP A 194 11.11 -7.88 4.17
CA ASP A 194 12.16 -7.53 5.11
C ASP A 194 11.95 -8.35 6.39
N SER A 195 13.02 -8.99 6.90
CA SER A 195 12.97 -9.87 8.07
C SER A 195 13.38 -9.12 9.33
N LEU A 196 12.60 -9.28 10.39
CA LEU A 196 12.85 -8.76 11.73
C LEU A 196 12.98 -9.91 12.74
N ALA A 197 13.56 -9.62 13.90
CA ALA A 197 13.74 -10.58 14.97
C ALA A 197 12.39 -11.11 15.53
N THR A 198 12.44 -12.27 16.15
CA THR A 198 11.33 -12.88 16.90
C THR A 198 10.65 -11.89 17.85
N ASN A 199 9.32 -11.94 17.92
CA ASN A 199 8.51 -11.08 18.79
C ASN A 199 8.64 -9.57 18.49
N THR A 200 8.79 -9.23 17.22
CA THR A 200 8.76 -7.84 16.74
C THR A 200 7.45 -7.60 16.00
N TRP A 201 6.53 -6.80 16.57
CA TRP A 201 5.22 -6.48 15.99
C TRP A 201 4.85 -5.00 16.06
N GLY A 202 5.85 -4.14 16.28
CA GLY A 202 5.62 -2.70 16.40
C GLY A 202 5.20 -1.99 15.09
N ASN A 203 5.19 -2.70 13.96
CA ASN A 203 4.72 -2.16 12.68
C ASN A 203 3.26 -2.54 12.36
N LEU A 204 2.69 -3.54 13.05
CA LEU A 204 1.28 -3.94 12.85
C LEU A 204 0.34 -2.74 13.03
N GLY A 205 -0.70 -2.70 12.24
CA GLY A 205 -1.69 -1.63 12.20
C GLY A 205 -1.39 -0.56 11.15
N THR A 206 -0.28 -0.67 10.40
CA THR A 206 0.05 0.27 9.30
C THR A 206 0.97 -0.37 8.27
N HIS A 207 0.72 -0.12 6.99
CA HIS A 207 1.63 -0.53 5.92
C HIS A 207 1.92 0.62 4.96
N ASN A 208 3.20 0.78 4.59
CA ASN A 208 3.62 1.73 3.57
C ASN A 208 3.71 1.03 2.21
N SER A 209 2.95 1.49 1.24
CA SER A 209 2.99 0.97 -0.12
C SER A 209 3.12 2.08 -1.16
N ASN A 210 3.86 1.80 -2.22
CA ASN A 210 3.94 2.68 -3.39
C ASN A 210 2.62 2.76 -4.19
N CYS A 211 1.56 2.07 -3.77
CA CYS A 211 0.21 2.19 -4.32
C CYS A 211 -0.40 3.57 -4.06
N PHE A 212 -0.14 4.13 -2.88
CA PHE A 212 -0.53 5.49 -2.51
C PHE A 212 0.67 6.42 -2.56
N THR A 213 1.44 6.37 -3.65
CA THR A 213 2.37 7.47 -3.87
C THR A 213 1.53 8.73 -3.91
N THR A 214 1.72 9.62 -2.95
CA THR A 214 1.42 11.04 -3.10
C THR A 214 2.36 11.60 -4.18
N LYS A 215 2.25 11.10 -5.39
CA LYS A 215 2.49 11.97 -6.53
C LYS A 215 1.43 13.04 -6.33
N ILE A 216 1.84 14.22 -5.88
CA ILE A 216 1.25 15.42 -6.46
C ILE A 216 1.37 15.13 -7.95
N GLN A 217 0.30 14.59 -8.55
CA GLN A 217 0.16 14.72 -9.98
C GLN A 217 0.19 16.23 -10.14
N GLU A 218 1.30 16.76 -10.59
CA GLU A 218 1.23 17.94 -11.41
C GLU A 218 0.33 17.47 -12.55
N LYS A 219 -0.98 17.61 -12.32
CA LYS A 219 -1.97 17.51 -13.37
C LYS A 219 -1.46 18.59 -14.29
N ASP A 220 -0.95 18.16 -15.43
CA ASP A 220 -0.49 19.05 -16.49
C ASP A 220 -1.75 19.80 -16.91
N ASN A 221 -2.13 20.76 -16.07
CA ASN A 221 -3.33 21.56 -16.20
C ASN A 221 -3.04 22.56 -17.31
N LYS A 222 -3.08 22.04 -18.54
CA LYS A 222 -3.08 22.85 -19.78
C LYS A 222 -4.27 23.81 -19.88
N GLU A 223 -5.07 23.92 -18.82
CA GLU A 223 -6.18 24.87 -18.74
C GLU A 223 -5.68 26.29 -18.62
N PHE A 224 -4.53 26.50 -17.97
CA PHE A 224 -3.86 27.81 -17.95
C PHE A 224 -2.34 27.64 -17.85
N THR A 225 -1.62 28.65 -18.27
CA THR A 225 -0.16 28.74 -18.14
C THR A 225 0.23 30.01 -17.41
N VAL A 226 1.34 29.91 -16.66
CA VAL A 226 1.90 31.02 -15.89
C VAL A 226 3.37 31.17 -16.28
N TYR A 227 3.73 32.37 -16.80
CA TYR A 227 5.10 32.63 -17.22
C TYR A 227 5.49 34.10 -17.10
N PRO A 228 6.80 34.45 -17.05
CA PRO A 228 7.89 33.51 -16.82
C PRO A 228 7.82 32.91 -15.43
N ASN A 229 8.30 31.68 -15.29
CA ASN A 229 8.47 30.99 -14.00
C ASN A 229 9.80 30.22 -14.02
N PRO A 230 10.82 30.63 -13.23
CA PRO A 230 10.83 31.73 -12.26
C PRO A 230 10.69 33.13 -12.91
N ILE A 231 10.23 34.12 -12.10
CA ILE A 231 10.11 35.52 -12.48
C ILE A 231 11.00 36.40 -11.60
N LYS A 232 11.70 37.36 -12.22
CA LYS A 232 12.46 38.37 -11.47
C LYS A 232 11.50 39.29 -10.72
N LYS A 233 11.87 39.65 -9.48
CA LYS A 233 11.12 40.66 -8.69
C LYS A 233 10.90 41.93 -9.47
N GLY A 234 9.70 42.44 -9.44
CA GLY A 234 9.28 43.62 -10.21
C GLY A 234 8.86 43.30 -11.65
N GLY A 235 9.02 42.07 -12.09
CA GLY A 235 8.54 41.63 -13.40
C GLY A 235 7.02 41.47 -13.46
N ASN A 236 6.53 41.24 -14.67
CA ASN A 236 5.12 40.96 -14.93
C ASN A 236 4.89 39.48 -15.20
N LEU A 237 4.18 38.81 -14.28
CA LEU A 237 3.70 37.45 -14.44
C LEU A 237 2.50 37.44 -15.38
N VAL A 238 2.55 36.67 -16.43
CA VAL A 238 1.49 36.48 -17.40
C VAL A 238 0.75 35.20 -17.10
N VAL A 239 -0.56 35.25 -16.99
CA VAL A 239 -1.45 34.11 -16.85
C VAL A 239 -2.29 34.04 -18.12
N ILE A 240 -2.21 32.93 -18.85
CA ILE A 240 -3.05 32.68 -20.02
C ILE A 240 -3.95 31.48 -19.71
N SER A 241 -5.25 31.69 -19.87
CA SER A 241 -6.26 30.64 -19.74
C SER A 241 -6.98 30.40 -21.06
N LYS A 242 -7.45 29.18 -21.29
CA LYS A 242 -8.29 28.84 -22.44
C LYS A 242 -9.74 29.30 -22.29
N GLU A 243 -10.18 29.42 -21.04
CA GLU A 243 -11.55 29.75 -20.68
C GLU A 243 -11.61 31.00 -19.79
N ASN A 244 -12.79 31.57 -19.63
CA ASN A 244 -12.99 32.76 -18.83
C ASN A 244 -12.71 32.53 -17.35
N VAL A 245 -11.77 33.32 -16.82
CA VAL A 245 -11.39 33.31 -15.42
C VAL A 245 -12.17 34.36 -14.66
N LYS A 246 -12.96 33.94 -13.70
CA LYS A 246 -13.75 34.83 -12.85
C LYS A 246 -12.88 35.57 -11.84
N LYS A 247 -11.88 34.93 -11.27
CA LYS A 247 -11.02 35.50 -10.24
C LYS A 247 -9.66 34.76 -10.19
N VAL A 248 -8.59 35.52 -9.93
CA VAL A 248 -7.25 35.03 -9.65
C VAL A 248 -6.83 35.47 -8.25
N GLU A 249 -6.36 34.53 -7.43
CA GLU A 249 -5.79 34.82 -6.11
C GLU A 249 -4.37 34.31 -6.02
N ILE A 250 -3.51 35.07 -5.33
CA ILE A 250 -2.11 34.69 -5.08
C ILE A 250 -1.89 34.60 -3.57
N TYR A 251 -1.23 33.53 -3.14
CA TYR A 251 -0.92 33.21 -1.76
C TYR A 251 0.56 32.96 -1.58
N ASP A 252 1.11 33.34 -0.44
CA ASP A 252 2.44 32.94 -0.01
C ASP A 252 2.45 31.49 0.52
N LEU A 253 3.63 30.97 0.90
CA LEU A 253 3.81 29.64 1.47
C LEU A 253 3.03 29.38 2.77
N LEU A 254 2.67 30.44 3.50
CA LEU A 254 1.92 30.33 4.76
C LEU A 254 0.40 30.42 4.53
N GLY A 255 -0.03 30.50 3.26
CA GLY A 255 -1.45 30.63 2.89
C GLY A 255 -2.01 32.05 3.05
N LYS A 256 -1.15 33.06 3.31
CA LYS A 256 -1.56 34.45 3.36
C LYS A 256 -1.84 34.94 1.95
N LYS A 257 -3.00 35.53 1.74
CA LYS A 257 -3.39 36.10 0.46
C LYS A 257 -2.62 37.40 0.21
N GLU A 258 -1.86 37.43 -0.87
CA GLU A 258 -1.06 38.60 -1.31
C GLU A 258 -1.78 39.43 -2.35
N LYS A 259 -2.55 38.80 -3.26
CA LYS A 259 -3.32 39.52 -4.30
C LYS A 259 -4.64 38.82 -4.61
N SER A 260 -5.62 39.62 -5.05
CA SER A 260 -6.87 39.13 -5.65
C SER A 260 -7.17 40.01 -6.86
N ILE A 261 -7.45 39.42 -8.03
CA ILE A 261 -7.64 40.08 -9.32
C ILE A 261 -8.88 39.50 -9.96
N PHE A 262 -9.67 40.35 -10.60
CA PHE A 262 -10.83 39.96 -11.39
C PHE A 262 -10.52 40.31 -12.86
N PRO A 263 -10.08 39.30 -13.65
CA PRO A 263 -9.75 39.53 -15.05
C PRO A 263 -10.97 39.94 -15.88
N GLU A 264 -10.79 40.80 -16.83
CA GLU A 264 -11.83 41.16 -17.84
C GLU A 264 -11.71 40.24 -19.08
N GLU A 265 -10.54 39.58 -19.25
CA GLU A 265 -10.20 38.72 -20.38
C GLU A 265 -9.50 37.44 -19.88
N ASN A 266 -9.33 36.47 -20.80
CA ASN A 266 -8.66 35.20 -20.51
C ASN A 266 -7.16 35.32 -20.18
N ASN A 267 -6.60 36.50 -20.34
CA ASN A 267 -5.20 36.82 -20.08
C ASN A 267 -5.10 37.85 -18.95
N SER A 268 -4.20 37.59 -18.00
CA SER A 268 -3.93 38.49 -16.89
C SER A 268 -2.45 38.80 -16.80
N ILE A 269 -2.11 40.06 -16.61
CA ILE A 269 -0.75 40.51 -16.34
C ILE A 269 -0.68 40.96 -14.89
N ILE A 270 0.15 40.33 -14.10
CA ILE A 270 0.25 40.54 -12.66
C ILE A 270 1.65 41.02 -12.29
N SER A 271 1.76 42.25 -11.83
CA SER A 271 3.05 42.80 -11.35
C SER A 271 3.48 42.11 -10.04
N THR A 272 4.74 41.69 -9.99
CA THR A 272 5.36 41.11 -8.79
C THR A 272 6.13 42.11 -7.94
N SER A 273 6.02 43.42 -8.21
CA SER A 273 6.80 44.50 -7.57
C SER A 273 6.63 44.54 -6.03
N SER A 274 5.46 44.18 -5.51
CA SER A 274 5.18 44.15 -4.08
C SER A 274 5.53 42.80 -3.42
N MET A 275 5.93 41.80 -4.21
CA MET A 275 6.23 40.44 -3.69
C MET A 275 7.68 40.36 -3.25
N LYS A 276 7.96 39.51 -2.23
CA LYS A 276 9.31 39.12 -1.82
C LYS A 276 9.78 37.97 -2.66
N ASN A 277 11.11 37.72 -2.66
CA ASN A 277 11.64 36.50 -3.26
C ASN A 277 11.11 35.29 -2.49
N GLY A 278 10.62 34.27 -3.23
CA GLY A 278 10.02 33.09 -2.64
C GLY A 278 9.07 32.34 -3.58
N ILE A 279 8.46 31.31 -3.04
CA ILE A 279 7.45 30.49 -3.73
C ILE A 279 6.08 31.05 -3.41
N TYR A 280 5.24 31.13 -4.43
CA TYR A 280 3.85 31.57 -4.35
C TYR A 280 2.93 30.57 -5.02
N PHE A 281 1.69 30.48 -4.54
CA PHE A 281 0.62 29.73 -5.17
C PHE A 281 -0.35 30.70 -5.84
N ILE A 282 -0.74 30.38 -7.07
CA ILE A 282 -1.76 31.11 -7.84
C ILE A 282 -2.97 30.20 -8.00
N ARG A 283 -4.14 30.72 -7.66
CA ARG A 283 -5.42 30.04 -7.74
C ARG A 283 -6.35 30.76 -8.70
N LEU A 284 -6.86 30.04 -9.68
CA LEU A 284 -7.83 30.51 -10.65
C LEU A 284 -9.20 29.94 -10.36
N TYR A 285 -10.19 30.78 -10.33
CA TYR A 285 -11.61 30.44 -10.23
C TYR A 285 -12.27 30.69 -11.57
N PHE A 286 -12.94 29.68 -12.12
CA PHE A 286 -13.62 29.75 -13.40
C PHE A 286 -15.12 30.05 -13.21
N GLU A 287 -15.79 30.51 -14.26
CA GLU A 287 -17.23 30.86 -14.22
C GLU A 287 -18.11 29.62 -13.92
N ASP A 288 -17.70 28.43 -14.33
CA ASP A 288 -18.38 27.15 -14.10
C ASP A 288 -18.16 26.53 -12.70
N GLY A 289 -17.42 27.24 -11.82
CA GLY A 289 -17.13 26.81 -10.45
C GLY A 289 -15.87 25.96 -10.30
N ARG A 290 -15.19 25.59 -11.40
CA ARG A 290 -13.90 24.89 -11.30
C ARG A 290 -12.84 25.77 -10.68
N ILE A 291 -11.88 25.15 -9.97
CA ILE A 291 -10.75 25.82 -9.33
C ILE A 291 -9.49 25.09 -9.72
N PHE A 292 -8.46 25.84 -10.13
CA PHE A 292 -7.15 25.29 -10.43
C PHE A 292 -6.05 26.06 -9.73
N ASP A 293 -5.04 25.34 -9.27
CA ASP A 293 -3.87 25.89 -8.58
C ASP A 293 -2.60 25.65 -9.40
N ASN A 294 -1.67 26.58 -9.34
CA ASN A 294 -0.31 26.41 -9.83
C ASN A 294 0.67 27.14 -8.90
N LYS A 295 1.96 26.88 -9.03
CA LYS A 295 3.02 27.56 -8.28
C LYS A 295 3.92 28.38 -9.20
N PHE A 296 4.45 29.49 -8.69
CA PHE A 296 5.52 30.23 -9.36
C PHE A 296 6.55 30.74 -8.35
N ILE A 297 7.72 31.08 -8.85
CA ILE A 297 8.87 31.51 -8.04
C ILE A 297 9.22 32.96 -8.40
N VAL A 298 9.38 33.80 -7.39
CA VAL A 298 9.91 35.17 -7.51
C VAL A 298 11.36 35.17 -7.02
N GLU A 299 12.31 35.64 -7.86
CA GLU A 299 13.75 35.72 -7.57
C GLU A 299 14.26 37.16 -7.69
#